data_5b1dab9f8d8f11c7e2cb895d5015ffde
#
_entry.id   5b1dab9f8d8f11c7e2cb895d5015ffde
#
_cell.length_a   1.000
_cell.length_b   1.000
_cell.length_c   1.000
_cell.angle_alpha   90.00
_cell.angle_beta   90.00
_cell.angle_gamma   90.00
#
_symmetry.space_group_name_H-M   'P 1'
#
loop_
_entity.id
_entity.type
_entity.pdbx_description
1 polymer ?
#
loop_
_entity_poly.entity_id
_entity_poly.type
_entity_poly.pdbx_seq_one_letter_code
_entity_poly.pdbx_strand_id
1 'polypeptide(L)'
;DSKKLYGLDDLCKKYINDSMTILEMGSHYGVSTELLCYYAKHVVSIDCKYNIEIEELEEKVDNLLFKHGSFSEIINSNKEDESFRFDLIYIDGLHDYENVKEDILISLPLLNDGGLIAGHDFSPEYPGVEKAIREIFPNSEIEIFTDTSWLIKND
;
A
#
# COMPACT_ATOMS: atom_id res chain seq x y z
N ASP A 1 14.30 -11.27 -5.17
CA ASP A 1 13.76 -12.53 -5.67
C ASP A 1 12.45 -12.26 -6.40
N SER A 2 12.49 -12.32 -7.75
CA SER A 2 11.33 -12.02 -8.61
C SER A 2 10.09 -12.88 -8.29
N LYS A 3 10.30 -14.06 -7.73
CA LYS A 3 9.21 -14.97 -7.33
C LYS A 3 8.35 -14.40 -6.20
N LYS A 4 8.91 -13.50 -5.38
CA LYS A 4 8.20 -12.94 -4.23
C LYS A 4 7.16 -11.88 -4.61
N LEU A 5 7.19 -11.37 -5.84
CA LEU A 5 6.28 -10.32 -6.29
C LEU A 5 5.27 -10.75 -7.35
N TYR A 6 5.19 -12.05 -7.69
CA TYR A 6 4.21 -12.50 -8.68
C TYR A 6 2.77 -12.20 -8.29
N GLY A 7 2.44 -12.32 -6.99
CA GLY A 7 1.11 -12.00 -6.51
C GLY A 7 0.80 -10.51 -6.62
N LEU A 8 1.75 -9.64 -6.25
CA LEU A 8 1.59 -8.20 -6.41
C LEU A 8 1.50 -7.80 -7.89
N ASP A 9 2.29 -8.44 -8.76
CA ASP A 9 2.20 -8.21 -10.19
C ASP A 9 0.80 -8.57 -10.73
N ASP A 10 0.25 -9.71 -10.30
CA ASP A 10 -1.11 -10.13 -10.66
C ASP A 10 -2.17 -9.16 -10.14
N LEU A 11 -2.01 -8.67 -8.91
CA LEU A 11 -2.88 -7.64 -8.34
C LEU A 11 -2.83 -6.36 -9.19
N CYS A 12 -1.64 -5.91 -9.53
CA CYS A 12 -1.46 -4.72 -10.37
C CYS A 12 -2.13 -4.87 -11.73
N LYS A 13 -1.89 -5.99 -12.41
CA LYS A 13 -2.50 -6.26 -13.72
C LYS A 13 -4.02 -6.26 -13.67
N LYS A 14 -4.59 -6.74 -12.58
CA LYS A 14 -6.04 -6.87 -12.44
C LYS A 14 -6.72 -5.57 -12.01
N TYR A 15 -6.09 -4.77 -11.16
CA TYR A 15 -6.74 -3.65 -10.46
C TYR A 15 -6.13 -2.28 -10.68
N ILE A 16 -4.89 -2.18 -11.18
CA ILE A 16 -4.20 -0.89 -11.33
C ILE A 16 -4.07 -0.53 -12.79
N ASN A 17 -4.27 0.77 -13.09
CA ASN A 17 -4.04 1.32 -14.42
C ASN A 17 -3.30 2.65 -14.34
N ASP A 18 -2.92 3.19 -15.47
CA ASP A 18 -2.08 4.39 -15.60
C ASP A 18 -2.79 5.72 -15.35
N SER A 19 -4.05 5.68 -14.91
CA SER A 19 -4.77 6.85 -14.42
C SER A 19 -4.82 6.95 -12.90
N MET A 20 -4.39 5.90 -12.19
CA MET A 20 -4.53 5.78 -10.74
C MET A 20 -3.34 6.35 -9.97
N THR A 21 -3.65 6.99 -8.85
CA THR A 21 -2.66 7.43 -7.85
C THR A 21 -2.69 6.48 -6.66
N ILE A 22 -1.51 6.02 -6.23
CA ILE A 22 -1.37 4.99 -5.21
C ILE A 22 -0.59 5.52 -4.01
N LEU A 23 -1.06 5.20 -2.80
CA LEU A 23 -0.29 5.36 -1.57
C LEU A 23 0.28 4.01 -1.16
N GLU A 24 1.59 3.93 -1.01
CA GLU A 24 2.28 2.78 -0.42
C GLU A 24 2.73 3.11 1.00
N MET A 25 2.35 2.30 1.96
CA MET A 25 2.77 2.42 3.35
C MET A 25 3.77 1.29 3.65
N GLY A 26 5.06 1.61 3.60
CA GLY A 26 6.16 0.68 3.74
C GLY A 26 6.85 0.39 2.41
N SER A 27 7.88 1.16 2.10
CA SER A 27 8.62 1.02 0.84
C SER A 27 9.78 0.02 0.93
N HIS A 28 10.33 -0.19 2.13
CA HIS A 28 11.50 -1.04 2.36
C HIS A 28 12.63 -0.66 1.38
N TYR A 29 13.11 -1.60 0.56
CA TYR A 29 14.15 -1.37 -0.44
C TYR A 29 13.63 -0.90 -1.79
N GLY A 30 12.33 -0.65 -1.91
CA GLY A 30 11.73 -0.09 -3.12
C GLY A 30 11.32 -1.11 -4.19
N VAL A 31 11.37 -2.42 -3.89
CA VAL A 31 11.03 -3.46 -4.89
C VAL A 31 9.55 -3.43 -5.25
N SER A 32 8.67 -3.39 -4.27
CA SER A 32 7.23 -3.22 -4.49
C SER A 32 6.91 -1.84 -5.05
N THR A 33 7.61 -0.82 -4.59
CA THR A 33 7.48 0.57 -5.05
C THR A 33 7.72 0.68 -6.57
N GLU A 34 8.81 0.06 -7.05
CA GLU A 34 9.14 0.06 -8.48
C GLU A 34 8.04 -0.59 -9.32
N LEU A 35 7.50 -1.70 -8.82
CA LEU A 35 6.42 -2.41 -9.51
C LEU A 35 5.14 -1.56 -9.56
N LEU A 36 4.76 -0.92 -8.46
CA LEU A 36 3.62 -0.01 -8.41
C LEU A 36 3.81 1.17 -9.38
N CYS A 37 5.00 1.74 -9.43
CA CYS A 37 5.32 2.83 -10.36
C CYS A 37 5.19 2.41 -11.83
N TYR A 38 5.47 1.16 -12.14
CA TYR A 38 5.33 0.64 -13.51
C TYR A 38 3.88 0.65 -13.99
N TYR A 39 2.91 0.39 -13.09
CA TYR A 39 1.50 0.30 -13.46
C TYR A 39 0.70 1.57 -13.26
N ALA A 40 1.05 2.38 -12.27
CA ALA A 40 0.26 3.54 -11.84
C ALA A 40 0.67 4.83 -12.56
N LYS A 41 -0.22 5.83 -12.48
CA LYS A 41 0.11 7.20 -12.91
C LYS A 41 1.11 7.83 -11.95
N HIS A 42 0.87 7.68 -10.65
CA HIS A 42 1.72 8.30 -9.61
C HIS A 42 1.68 7.45 -8.34
N VAL A 43 2.80 7.36 -7.66
CA VAL A 43 2.94 6.64 -6.38
C VAL A 43 3.53 7.60 -5.34
N VAL A 44 2.87 7.68 -4.19
CA VAL A 44 3.45 8.25 -2.98
C VAL A 44 3.81 7.09 -2.08
N SER A 45 5.08 6.96 -1.70
CA SER A 45 5.55 5.90 -0.81
C SER A 45 6.09 6.49 0.48
N ILE A 46 5.71 5.91 1.62
CA ILE A 46 6.09 6.36 2.95
C ILE A 46 6.83 5.24 3.66
N ASP A 47 7.96 5.56 4.30
CA ASP A 47 8.64 4.63 5.21
C ASP A 47 9.34 5.41 6.34
N CYS A 48 9.31 4.85 7.55
CA CYS A 48 10.03 5.40 8.69
C CYS A 48 11.54 5.09 8.62
N LYS A 49 11.93 4.13 7.80
CA LYS A 49 13.33 3.79 7.55
C LYS A 49 13.79 4.42 6.25
N TYR A 50 14.98 5.02 6.30
CA TYR A 50 15.63 5.53 5.10
C TYR A 50 16.44 4.41 4.46
N ASN A 51 16.24 4.20 3.16
CA ASN A 51 17.06 3.31 2.35
C ASN A 51 17.50 4.05 1.09
N ILE A 52 18.79 3.96 0.78
CA ILE A 52 19.34 4.63 -0.39
C ILE A 52 18.71 4.14 -1.69
N GLU A 53 18.28 2.89 -1.72
CA GLU A 53 17.64 2.27 -2.88
C GLU A 53 16.35 2.98 -3.27
N ILE A 54 15.57 3.46 -2.29
CA ILE A 54 14.34 4.19 -2.58
C ILE A 54 14.62 5.60 -3.11
N GLU A 55 15.66 6.24 -2.61
CA GLU A 55 16.12 7.54 -3.12
C GLU A 55 16.61 7.41 -4.56
N GLU A 56 17.41 6.38 -4.84
CA GLU A 56 17.90 6.09 -6.20
C GLU A 56 16.72 5.79 -7.15
N LEU A 57 15.70 5.08 -6.67
CA LEU A 57 14.49 4.83 -7.45
C LEU A 57 13.75 6.12 -7.77
N GLU A 58 13.59 7.01 -6.80
CA GLU A 58 12.92 8.30 -6.98
C GLU A 58 13.61 9.15 -8.05
N GLU A 59 14.93 9.12 -8.12
CA GLU A 59 15.71 9.80 -9.16
C GLU A 59 15.56 9.15 -10.53
N LYS A 60 15.32 7.84 -10.58
CA LYS A 60 15.27 7.04 -11.80
C LYS A 60 13.90 7.07 -12.48
N VAL A 61 12.82 7.16 -11.74
CA VAL A 61 11.46 7.19 -12.27
C VAL A 61 10.85 8.58 -12.10
N ASP A 62 9.89 8.94 -12.94
CA ASP A 62 9.30 10.28 -12.97
C ASP A 62 7.95 10.37 -12.21
N ASN A 63 7.46 9.28 -11.65
CA ASN A 63 6.14 9.19 -11.03
C ASN A 63 6.15 8.72 -9.57
N LEU A 64 7.26 8.89 -8.86
CA LEU A 64 7.40 8.52 -7.46
C LEU A 64 7.70 9.74 -6.59
N LEU A 65 6.95 9.89 -5.49
CA LEU A 65 7.29 10.78 -4.40
C LEU A 65 7.49 9.94 -3.13
N PHE A 66 8.72 9.92 -2.63
CA PHE A 66 9.05 9.24 -1.38
C PHE A 66 8.99 10.23 -0.21
N LYS A 67 8.34 9.84 0.87
CA LYS A 67 8.26 10.61 2.12
C LYS A 67 8.85 9.78 3.27
N HIS A 68 9.97 10.25 3.82
CA HIS A 68 10.61 9.62 4.97
C HIS A 68 9.98 10.14 6.27
N GLY A 69 9.46 9.24 7.08
CA GLY A 69 8.83 9.56 8.36
C GLY A 69 7.82 8.52 8.80
N SER A 70 7.17 8.77 9.94
CA SER A 70 6.13 7.88 10.41
C SER A 70 4.85 8.07 9.58
N PHE A 71 4.09 6.99 9.41
CA PHE A 71 2.84 7.03 8.64
C PHE A 71 1.87 8.05 9.23
N SER A 72 1.66 8.01 10.55
CA SER A 72 0.71 8.91 11.22
C SER A 72 1.10 10.39 11.10
N GLU A 73 2.37 10.72 11.25
CA GLU A 73 2.84 12.10 11.13
C GLU A 73 2.65 12.64 9.72
N ILE A 74 3.06 11.86 8.71
CA ILE A 74 2.95 12.27 7.30
C ILE A 74 1.49 12.39 6.89
N ILE A 75 0.65 11.43 7.25
CA ILE A 75 -0.77 11.45 6.92
C ILE A 75 -1.46 12.62 7.62
N ASN A 76 -1.20 12.84 8.91
CA ASN A 76 -1.79 13.96 9.64
C ASN A 76 -1.38 15.32 9.07
N SER A 77 -0.16 15.45 8.56
CA SER A 77 0.33 16.69 7.93
C SER A 77 -0.31 16.97 6.57
N ASN A 78 -0.87 15.96 5.91
CA ASN A 78 -1.40 16.07 4.54
C ASN A 78 -2.90 15.83 4.42
N LYS A 79 -3.58 15.39 5.48
CA LYS A 79 -4.99 14.97 5.41
C LYS A 79 -5.98 16.06 5.00
N GLU A 80 -5.63 17.32 5.27
CA GLU A 80 -6.45 18.47 4.90
C GLU A 80 -6.21 18.92 3.46
N ASP A 81 -5.19 18.42 2.81
CA ASP A 81 -4.92 18.68 1.40
C ASP A 81 -5.79 17.73 0.54
N GLU A 82 -6.78 18.31 -0.13
CA GLU A 82 -7.72 17.56 -0.97
C GLU A 82 -7.04 16.86 -2.15
N SER A 83 -5.82 17.28 -2.54
CA SER A 83 -5.05 16.62 -3.58
C SER A 83 -4.32 15.37 -3.06
N PHE A 84 -4.17 15.23 -1.74
CA PHE A 84 -3.55 14.05 -1.12
C PHE A 84 -4.60 12.96 -0.94
N ARG A 85 -5.05 12.39 -2.08
CA ARG A 85 -6.07 11.34 -2.16
C ARG A 85 -5.65 10.28 -3.17
N PHE A 86 -6.07 9.05 -2.92
CA PHE A 86 -5.54 7.88 -3.63
C PHE A 86 -6.65 6.96 -4.12
N ASP A 87 -6.42 6.32 -5.24
CA ASP A 87 -7.32 5.34 -5.84
C ASP A 87 -7.08 3.93 -5.29
N LEU A 88 -5.86 3.68 -4.80
CA LEU A 88 -5.51 2.45 -4.11
C LEU A 88 -4.50 2.76 -3.01
N ILE A 89 -4.70 2.15 -1.86
CA ILE A 89 -3.75 2.21 -0.73
C ILE A 89 -3.20 0.80 -0.51
N TYR A 90 -1.88 0.66 -0.55
CA TYR A 90 -1.15 -0.60 -0.36
C TYR A 90 -0.41 -0.56 0.98
N ILE A 91 -0.79 -1.46 1.89
CA ILE A 91 -0.30 -1.48 3.27
C ILE A 91 0.71 -2.60 3.44
N ASP A 92 1.97 -2.25 3.61
CA ASP A 92 3.09 -3.19 3.78
C ASP A 92 4.10 -2.66 4.82
N GLY A 93 3.57 -2.22 5.96
CA GLY A 93 4.37 -1.80 7.11
C GLY A 93 4.66 -2.99 8.04
N LEU A 94 4.48 -2.78 9.34
CA LEU A 94 4.57 -3.86 10.31
C LEU A 94 3.37 -4.80 10.16
N HIS A 95 3.55 -6.07 10.52
CA HIS A 95 2.55 -7.11 10.29
C HIS A 95 1.89 -7.63 11.57
N ASP A 96 2.00 -6.89 12.67
CA ASP A 96 1.25 -7.17 13.89
C ASP A 96 -0.14 -6.50 13.85
N TYR A 97 -1.09 -7.04 14.60
CA TYR A 97 -2.47 -6.60 14.62
C TYR A 97 -2.64 -5.10 14.88
N GLU A 98 -1.97 -4.58 15.91
CA GLU A 98 -2.10 -3.19 16.34
C GLU A 98 -1.68 -2.21 15.24
N ASN A 99 -0.52 -2.45 14.62
CA ASN A 99 0.02 -1.58 13.60
C ASN A 99 -0.76 -1.69 12.28
N VAL A 100 -1.14 -2.89 11.86
CA VAL A 100 -1.94 -3.06 10.64
C VAL A 100 -3.30 -2.37 10.79
N LYS A 101 -3.95 -2.54 11.93
CA LYS A 101 -5.23 -1.88 12.21
C LYS A 101 -5.10 -0.36 12.18
N GLU A 102 -4.09 0.18 12.84
CA GLU A 102 -3.84 1.62 12.84
C GLU A 102 -3.57 2.12 11.41
N ASP A 103 -2.69 1.46 10.67
CA ASP A 103 -2.33 1.85 9.31
C ASP A 103 -3.55 1.89 8.38
N ILE A 104 -4.43 0.90 8.48
CA ILE A 104 -5.68 0.90 7.71
C ILE A 104 -6.56 2.09 8.12
N LEU A 105 -6.81 2.25 9.41
CA LEU A 105 -7.75 3.27 9.90
C LEU A 105 -7.30 4.70 9.60
N ILE A 106 -6.00 5.00 9.73
CA ILE A 106 -5.51 6.35 9.44
C ILE A 106 -5.50 6.66 7.93
N SER A 107 -5.39 5.64 7.09
CA SER A 107 -5.30 5.81 5.64
C SER A 107 -6.67 5.86 4.94
N LEU A 108 -7.70 5.24 5.51
CA LEU A 108 -9.04 5.18 4.89
C LEU A 108 -9.59 6.55 4.46
N PRO A 109 -9.46 7.63 5.26
CA PRO A 109 -9.95 8.95 4.86
C PRO A 109 -9.26 9.53 3.61
N LEU A 110 -8.10 8.98 3.22
CA LEU A 110 -7.36 9.41 2.03
C LEU A 110 -7.80 8.70 0.76
N LEU A 111 -8.73 7.74 0.87
CA LEU A 111 -9.16 6.94 -0.26
C LEU A 111 -10.24 7.68 -1.05
N ASN A 112 -10.05 7.77 -2.36
CA ASN A 112 -11.08 8.30 -3.26
C ASN A 112 -12.32 7.38 -3.28
N ASP A 113 -13.47 7.94 -3.63
CA ASP A 113 -14.69 7.16 -3.80
C ASP A 113 -14.46 6.04 -4.81
N GLY A 114 -14.86 4.82 -4.44
CA GLY A 114 -14.61 3.64 -5.25
C GLY A 114 -13.18 3.10 -5.22
N GLY A 115 -12.32 3.71 -4.41
CA GLY A 115 -10.92 3.29 -4.25
C GLY A 115 -10.79 1.95 -3.56
N LEU A 116 -9.58 1.38 -3.61
CA LEU A 116 -9.28 0.03 -3.15
C LEU A 116 -8.25 0.04 -2.01
N ILE A 117 -8.47 -0.82 -1.02
CA ILE A 117 -7.49 -1.11 0.04
C ILE A 117 -6.85 -2.46 -0.25
N ALA A 118 -5.53 -2.49 -0.23
CA ALA A 118 -4.72 -3.68 -0.47
C ALA A 118 -3.52 -3.70 0.47
N GLY A 119 -2.77 -4.77 0.47
CA GLY A 119 -1.57 -4.87 1.27
C GLY A 119 -0.89 -6.22 1.14
N HIS A 120 0.00 -6.52 2.09
CA HIS A 120 0.82 -7.72 2.08
C HIS A 120 0.69 -8.49 3.42
N ASP A 121 1.31 -9.67 3.49
CA ASP A 121 1.40 -10.51 4.69
C ASP A 121 0.07 -11.12 5.16
N PHE A 122 -0.87 -11.37 4.25
CA PHE A 122 -2.06 -12.13 4.58
C PHE A 122 -1.73 -13.63 4.56
N SER A 123 -1.19 -14.11 5.67
CA SER A 123 -0.78 -15.51 5.80
C SER A 123 -0.92 -16.00 7.25
N PRO A 124 -0.96 -17.33 7.48
CA PRO A 124 -0.96 -17.91 8.84
C PRO A 124 0.26 -17.53 9.68
N GLU A 125 1.36 -17.15 9.03
CA GLU A 125 2.57 -16.68 9.72
C GLU A 125 2.34 -15.35 10.44
N TYR A 126 1.45 -14.51 9.92
CA TYR A 126 1.12 -13.20 10.47
C TYR A 126 -0.38 -13.07 10.75
N PRO A 127 -0.91 -13.80 11.76
CA PRO A 127 -2.36 -13.84 11.99
C PRO A 127 -2.97 -12.49 12.37
N GLY A 128 -2.14 -11.55 12.84
CA GLY A 128 -2.59 -10.19 13.17
C GLY A 128 -3.09 -9.41 11.96
N VAL A 129 -2.55 -9.67 10.77
CA VAL A 129 -2.99 -9.02 9.52
C VAL A 129 -4.42 -9.42 9.19
N GLU A 130 -4.72 -10.72 9.14
CA GLU A 130 -6.07 -11.22 8.88
C GLU A 130 -7.06 -10.71 9.93
N LYS A 131 -6.67 -10.75 11.20
CA LYS A 131 -7.53 -10.28 12.31
C LYS A 131 -7.92 -8.81 12.13
N ALA A 132 -6.95 -7.95 11.84
CA ALA A 132 -7.20 -6.51 11.64
C ALA A 132 -8.14 -6.27 10.45
N ILE A 133 -7.90 -6.94 9.33
CA ILE A 133 -8.69 -6.79 8.12
C ILE A 133 -10.14 -7.23 8.36
N ARG A 134 -10.35 -8.40 8.96
CA ARG A 134 -11.70 -8.94 9.19
C ARG A 134 -12.48 -8.14 10.24
N GLU A 135 -11.79 -7.51 11.16
CA GLU A 135 -12.42 -6.64 12.16
C GLU A 135 -12.92 -5.34 11.54
N ILE A 136 -12.13 -4.74 10.64
CA ILE A 136 -12.49 -3.48 9.97
C ILE A 136 -13.49 -3.71 8.84
N PHE A 137 -13.35 -4.82 8.11
CA PHE A 137 -14.15 -5.17 6.93
C PHE A 137 -14.86 -6.53 7.10
N PRO A 138 -15.75 -6.68 8.10
CA PRO A 138 -16.29 -8.00 8.46
C PRO A 138 -17.15 -8.63 7.36
N ASN A 139 -17.71 -7.85 6.46
CA ASN A 139 -18.63 -8.32 5.42
C ASN A 139 -18.01 -8.28 4.01
N SER A 140 -16.76 -7.86 3.90
CA SER A 140 -16.10 -7.75 2.59
C SER A 140 -15.44 -9.05 2.18
N GLU A 141 -15.46 -9.32 0.88
CA GLU A 141 -14.68 -10.40 0.28
C GLU A 141 -13.23 -9.95 0.14
N ILE A 142 -12.30 -10.84 0.51
CA ILE A 142 -10.86 -10.57 0.44
C ILE A 142 -10.27 -11.46 -0.65
N GLU A 143 -9.64 -10.84 -1.64
CA GLU A 143 -8.87 -11.58 -2.65
C GLU A 143 -7.43 -11.70 -2.18
N ILE A 144 -6.87 -12.92 -2.22
CA ILE A 144 -5.51 -13.22 -1.76
C ILE A 144 -4.70 -13.72 -2.94
N PHE A 145 -3.49 -13.20 -3.10
CA PHE A 145 -2.58 -13.53 -4.18
C PHE A 145 -1.45 -14.46 -3.69
N THR A 146 -0.71 -15.04 -4.60
CA THR A 146 0.28 -16.11 -4.29
C THR A 146 1.44 -15.67 -3.40
N ASP A 147 1.75 -14.36 -3.35
CA ASP A 147 2.80 -13.79 -2.49
C ASP A 147 2.27 -13.27 -1.17
N THR A 148 1.04 -13.62 -0.79
CA THR A 148 0.31 -13.13 0.38
C THR A 148 -0.16 -11.68 0.28
N SER A 149 -0.08 -11.05 -0.89
CA SER A 149 -0.78 -9.80 -1.14
C SER A 149 -2.29 -10.02 -1.07
N TRP A 150 -3.00 -9.01 -0.58
CA TRP A 150 -4.45 -9.06 -0.41
C TRP A 150 -5.11 -7.80 -0.92
N LEU A 151 -6.39 -7.90 -1.26
CA LEU A 151 -7.18 -6.76 -1.70
C LEU A 151 -8.62 -6.94 -1.20
N ILE A 152 -9.19 -5.86 -0.66
CA ILE A 152 -10.59 -5.82 -0.26
C ILE A 152 -11.43 -5.51 -1.48
N LYS A 153 -12.32 -6.43 -1.81
CA LYS A 153 -13.27 -6.21 -2.90
C LYS A 153 -14.42 -5.36 -2.40
N ASN A 154 -14.65 -4.26 -3.07
CA ASN A 154 -15.86 -3.46 -2.84
C ASN A 154 -17.05 -4.14 -3.51
N ASP A 155 -18.14 -4.21 -2.77
CA ASP A 155 -19.42 -4.72 -3.30
C ASP A 155 -20.00 -3.75 -4.33
#